data_cfb1409dcc4aae42d8a5736fa9b8063f
#
_entry.id   cfb1409dcc4aae42d8a5736fa9b8063f
#
_cell.length_a   1.000
_cell.length_b   1.000
_cell.length_c   1.000
_cell.angle_alpha   90.00
_cell.angle_beta   90.00
_cell.angle_gamma   90.00
#
_symmetry.space_group_name_H-M   'P 1'
#
loop_
_entity.id
_entity.type
_entity.pdbx_description
1 polymer ?
#
loop_
_entity_poly.entity_id
_entity_poly.type
_entity_poly.pdbx_seq_one_letter_code
_entity_poly.pdbx_strand_id
1 'polypeptide(L)'
;MSTWIGLDISKDTIDVGFYLEEKLVHFKIKNNISGFRKLQKKVPSDSKFIMEATGIYFLKCARFLRESNSYVCVENPLKIKPHIGNNMPRN
;
A
#
# COMPACT_ATOMS: atom_id res chain seq x y z
N MET A 1 13.33 13.37 -4.14
CA MET A 1 12.57 12.89 -3.00
C MET A 1 11.59 11.83 -3.41
N SER A 2 11.34 10.90 -2.53
CA SER A 2 10.41 9.82 -2.82
C SER A 2 9.01 10.19 -2.40
N THR A 3 8.03 9.70 -3.15
CA THR A 3 6.63 9.84 -2.81
C THR A 3 6.13 8.52 -2.23
N TRP A 4 5.57 8.57 -1.04
CA TRP A 4 5.03 7.38 -0.41
C TRP A 4 3.58 7.17 -0.82
N ILE A 5 3.29 5.99 -1.33
CA ILE A 5 1.96 5.62 -1.80
C ILE A 5 1.38 4.60 -0.82
N GLY A 6 0.28 4.96 -0.18
CA GLY A 6 -0.42 4.06 0.72
C GLY A 6 -1.42 3.21 -0.04
N LEU A 7 -1.40 1.91 0.21
CA LEU A 7 -2.30 0.97 -0.44
C LEU A 7 -3.11 0.24 0.62
N ASP A 8 -4.43 0.37 0.54
CA ASP A 8 -5.35 -0.35 1.42
C ASP A 8 -6.00 -1.44 0.56
N ILE A 9 -5.58 -2.68 0.78
CA ILE A 9 -5.87 -3.77 -0.13
C ILE A 9 -6.99 -4.65 0.40
N SER A 10 -7.97 -4.89 -0.44
CA SER A 10 -9.04 -5.84 -0.15
C SER A 10 -9.09 -6.87 -1.26
N LYS A 11 -10.02 -7.78 -1.17
CA LYS A 11 -10.09 -8.90 -2.09
C LYS A 11 -10.14 -8.46 -3.56
N ASP A 12 -11.02 -7.51 -3.85
CA ASP A 12 -11.28 -7.14 -5.25
C ASP A 12 -10.73 -5.78 -5.64
N THR A 13 -10.44 -4.93 -4.68
CA THR A 13 -10.03 -3.56 -4.96
C THR A 13 -8.89 -3.11 -4.06
N ILE A 14 -8.27 -2.03 -4.45
CA ILE A 14 -7.20 -1.40 -3.67
C ILE A 14 -7.48 0.10 -3.66
N ASP A 15 -7.53 0.68 -2.46
CA ASP A 15 -7.61 2.12 -2.32
C ASP A 15 -6.20 2.67 -2.28
N VAL A 16 -5.93 3.67 -3.11
CA VAL A 16 -4.61 4.26 -3.27
C VAL A 16 -4.66 5.69 -2.78
N GLY A 17 -3.72 6.06 -1.93
CA GLY A 17 -3.67 7.43 -1.42
C GLY A 17 -2.24 7.91 -1.27
N PHE A 18 -2.01 9.16 -1.63
CA PHE A 18 -0.71 9.78 -1.44
C PHE A 18 -0.84 11.30 -1.54
N TYR A 19 0.19 11.99 -1.08
CA TYR A 19 0.24 13.44 -1.16
C TYR A 19 1.16 13.85 -2.31
N LEU A 20 0.66 14.75 -3.14
CA LEU A 20 1.44 15.33 -4.22
C LEU A 20 1.33 16.84 -4.07
N GLU A 21 2.47 17.49 -3.78
CA GLU A 21 2.49 18.94 -3.58
C GLU A 21 1.43 19.38 -2.58
N GLU A 22 1.38 18.67 -1.45
CA GLU A 22 0.47 18.96 -0.34
C GLU A 22 -1.00 18.72 -0.62
N LYS A 23 -1.31 18.13 -1.77
CA LYS A 23 -2.69 17.75 -2.07
C LYS A 23 -2.83 16.25 -1.96
N LEU A 24 -3.92 15.81 -1.35
CA LEU A 24 -4.20 14.38 -1.24
C LEU A 24 -4.76 13.88 -2.56
N VAL A 25 -4.09 12.88 -3.12
CA VAL A 25 -4.57 12.18 -4.30
C VAL A 25 -5.10 10.83 -3.84
N HIS A 26 -6.31 10.51 -4.22
CA HIS A 26 -6.94 9.25 -3.81
C HIS A 26 -7.73 8.67 -4.96
N PHE A 27 -7.54 7.37 -5.20
CA PHE A 27 -8.32 6.67 -6.21
C PHE A 27 -8.36 5.18 -5.90
N LYS A 28 -9.21 4.46 -6.59
CA LYS A 28 -9.38 3.04 -6.39
C LYS A 28 -9.01 2.29 -7.66
N ILE A 29 -8.35 1.16 -7.51
CA ILE A 29 -8.02 0.28 -8.63
C ILE A 29 -8.52 -1.11 -8.30
N LYS A 30 -8.57 -1.97 -9.31
CA LYS A 30 -8.88 -3.38 -9.11
C LYS A 30 -7.65 -4.12 -8.62
N ASN A 31 -7.87 -5.12 -7.80
CA ASN A 31 -6.78 -5.93 -7.27
C ASN A 31 -6.46 -7.05 -8.29
N ASN A 32 -5.92 -6.65 -9.43
CA ASN A 32 -5.49 -7.57 -10.48
C ASN A 32 -4.43 -6.88 -11.34
N ILE A 33 -3.89 -7.60 -12.31
CA ILE A 33 -2.80 -7.09 -13.13
C ILE A 33 -3.17 -5.77 -13.83
N SER A 34 -4.39 -5.70 -14.35
CA SER A 34 -4.84 -4.48 -15.01
C SER A 34 -4.82 -3.29 -14.05
N GLY A 35 -5.29 -3.51 -12.83
CA GLY A 35 -5.27 -2.47 -11.82
C GLY A 35 -3.84 -2.08 -11.42
N PHE A 36 -2.95 -3.05 -11.29
CA PHE A 36 -1.56 -2.77 -10.94
C PHE A 36 -0.86 -1.93 -12.01
N ARG A 37 -1.14 -2.21 -13.27
CA ARG A 37 -0.58 -1.43 -14.36
C ARG A 37 -1.10 -0.01 -14.36
N LYS A 38 -2.39 0.15 -14.04
CA LYS A 38 -2.98 1.47 -13.92
C LYS A 38 -2.33 2.24 -12.78
N LEU A 39 -2.08 1.56 -11.67
CA LEU A 39 -1.40 2.17 -10.53
C LEU A 39 -0.04 2.74 -10.95
N GLN A 40 0.74 1.95 -11.67
CA GLN A 40 2.06 2.40 -12.08
C GLN A 40 2.01 3.64 -12.97
N LYS A 41 0.97 3.78 -13.75
CA LYS A 41 0.84 4.93 -14.63
C LYS A 41 0.38 6.18 -13.90
N LYS A 42 -0.31 6.00 -12.77
CA LYS A 42 -0.92 7.14 -12.07
C LYS A 42 -0.07 7.70 -10.95
N VAL A 43 0.99 7.04 -10.57
CA VAL A 43 1.85 7.52 -9.49
C VAL A 43 3.15 8.07 -10.03
N PRO A 44 3.81 8.96 -9.27
CA PRO A 44 5.11 9.49 -9.69
C PRO A 44 6.15 8.39 -9.87
N SER A 45 7.15 8.66 -10.68
CA SER A 45 8.16 7.65 -10.99
C SER A 45 9.04 7.29 -9.81
N ASP A 46 9.14 8.18 -8.81
CA ASP A 46 9.94 7.93 -7.62
C ASP A 46 9.12 7.37 -6.47
N SER A 47 8.02 6.72 -6.77
CA SER A 47 7.10 6.24 -5.73
C SER A 47 7.65 5.06 -4.95
N LYS A 48 7.33 5.04 -3.67
CA LYS A 48 7.55 3.91 -2.80
C LYS A 48 6.20 3.50 -2.23
N PHE A 49 5.96 2.21 -2.15
CA PHE A 49 4.65 1.68 -1.77
C PHE A 49 4.68 1.13 -0.36
N ILE A 50 3.60 1.37 0.38
CA ILE A 50 3.45 0.80 1.72
C ILE A 50 2.05 0.21 1.83
N MET A 51 1.97 -1.01 2.37
CA MET A 51 0.72 -1.73 2.53
C MET A 51 0.78 -2.59 3.78
N GLU A 52 -0.37 -2.96 4.31
CA GLU A 52 -0.45 -3.87 5.44
C GLU A 52 -0.68 -5.29 4.96
N ALA A 53 -0.05 -6.24 5.65
CA ALA A 53 -0.22 -7.66 5.34
C ALA A 53 -1.48 -8.18 6.03
N THR A 54 -2.63 -7.75 5.54
CA THR A 54 -3.91 -8.17 6.07
C THR A 54 -4.47 -9.26 5.18
N GLY A 55 -4.59 -10.47 5.73
CA GLY A 55 -5.02 -11.60 4.93
C GLY A 55 -4.00 -11.95 3.86
N ILE A 56 -4.48 -12.46 2.72
CA ILE A 56 -3.60 -12.89 1.64
C ILE A 56 -3.70 -12.01 0.40
N TYR A 57 -4.61 -11.06 0.41
CA TYR A 57 -4.95 -10.34 -0.82
C TYR A 57 -3.88 -9.34 -1.25
N PHE A 58 -2.91 -9.03 -0.38
CA PHE A 58 -1.82 -8.13 -0.73
C PHE A 58 -0.73 -8.81 -1.55
N LEU A 59 -0.67 -10.16 -1.55
CA LEU A 59 0.47 -10.88 -2.11
C LEU A 59 0.70 -10.60 -3.59
N LYS A 60 -0.35 -10.63 -4.39
CA LYS A 60 -0.20 -10.41 -5.83
C LYS A 60 0.32 -9.01 -6.13
N CYS A 61 -0.22 -8.03 -5.43
CA CYS A 61 0.21 -6.65 -5.64
C CYS A 61 1.66 -6.45 -5.23
N ALA A 62 2.03 -6.96 -4.07
CA ALA A 62 3.41 -6.84 -3.59
C ALA A 62 4.39 -7.49 -4.57
N ARG A 63 4.04 -8.67 -5.06
CA ARG A 63 4.91 -9.39 -6.00
C ARG A 63 5.05 -8.60 -7.30
N PHE A 64 3.93 -8.13 -7.85
CA PHE A 64 3.96 -7.38 -9.10
C PHE A 64 4.86 -6.15 -8.98
N LEU A 65 4.68 -5.39 -7.90
CA LEU A 65 5.45 -4.17 -7.72
C LEU A 65 6.94 -4.46 -7.52
N ARG A 66 7.27 -5.50 -6.76
CA ARG A 66 8.66 -5.86 -6.55
C ARG A 66 9.33 -6.36 -7.82
N GLU A 67 8.60 -7.11 -8.63
CA GLU A 67 9.12 -7.58 -9.90
C GLU A 67 9.30 -6.43 -10.89
N SER A 68 8.63 -5.33 -10.65
CA SER A 68 8.79 -4.12 -11.46
C SER A 68 9.86 -3.19 -10.88
N ASN A 69 10.65 -3.69 -9.96
CA ASN A 69 11.74 -2.94 -9.31
C ASN A 69 11.25 -1.77 -8.48
N SER A 70 10.01 -1.82 -8.01
CA SER A 70 9.48 -0.79 -7.10
C SER A 70 9.86 -1.13 -5.66
N TYR A 71 10.03 -0.09 -4.85
CA TYR A 71 10.23 -0.29 -3.43
C TYR A 71 8.88 -0.57 -2.78
N VAL A 72 8.79 -1.68 -2.04
CA VAL A 72 7.53 -2.08 -1.40
C VAL A 72 7.79 -2.41 0.05
N CYS A 73 7.10 -1.73 0.93
CA CYS A 73 7.15 -1.97 2.37
C CYS A 73 5.85 -2.64 2.78
N VAL A 74 5.93 -3.86 3.32
CA VAL A 74 4.76 -4.57 3.80
C VAL A 74 4.82 -4.57 5.32
N GLU A 75 3.83 -3.92 5.95
CA GLU A 75 3.79 -3.79 7.39
C GLU A 75 2.93 -4.88 8.01
N ASN A 76 3.37 -5.36 9.15
CA ASN A 76 2.61 -6.33 9.90
C ASN A 76 1.63 -5.58 10.81
N PRO A 77 0.31 -5.79 10.66
CA PRO A 77 -0.65 -5.08 11.49
C PRO A 77 -0.42 -5.28 12.97
N LEU A 78 0.12 -6.41 13.36
CA LEU A 78 0.38 -6.69 14.76
C LEU A 78 1.47 -5.81 15.34
N LYS A 79 2.34 -5.31 14.51
CA LYS A 79 3.36 -4.39 15.00
C LYS A 79 2.82 -3.01 15.21
N ILE A 80 1.77 -2.65 14.50
CA ILE A 80 1.18 -1.33 14.61
C ILE A 80 0.25 -1.24 15.79
N LYS A 81 -0.62 -2.23 15.95
CA LYS A 81 -1.65 -2.19 16.97
C LYS A 81 -1.15 -2.11 18.40
N PRO A 82 -0.10 -2.81 18.77
CA PRO A 82 0.34 -2.76 20.17
C PRO A 82 0.68 -1.36 20.64
N HIS A 83 1.12 -0.51 19.75
CA HIS A 83 1.42 0.83 20.15
C HIS A 83 0.21 1.59 20.56
N ILE A 84 -0.91 1.24 19.99
CA ILE A 84 -2.11 1.92 20.29
C ILE A 84 -2.69 1.42 21.54
N GLY A 85 -2.67 0.13 21.70
CA GLY A 85 -3.31 -0.43 22.80
C GLY A 85 -2.51 -0.53 23.94
N ASN A 86 -1.40 -0.27 23.92
CA ASN A 86 -0.66 -0.56 24.83
C ASN A 86 -0.73 -0.03 25.93
N ASN A 87 -1.20 0.25 26.02
CA ASN A 87 -1.41 0.56 27.02
C ASN A 87 -2.05 -0.37 27.64
N MET A 88 -2.27 -1.27 27.27
CA MET A 88 -2.92 -2.14 27.70
C MET A 88 -2.34 -3.13 27.98
N PRO A 89 -2.12 -3.52 28.41
CA PRO A 89 -1.49 -4.36 28.50
C PRO A 89 -1.79 -5.50 28.24
N ARG A 90 -1.77 -5.88 28.14
CA ARG A 90 -2.02 -6.77 27.77
C ARG A 90 -1.67 -7.51 27.43
N ASN A 91 -1.52 -7.38 27.30
CA ASN A 91 -1.41 -7.79 26.74
C ASN A 91 -1.21 -7.96 26.42
#